data_8f988212ff59b6f256c8adbcef62edd8
#
_entry.id   8f988212ff59b6f256c8adbcef62edd8
#
_cell.length_a   1.000
_cell.length_b   1.000
_cell.length_c   1.000
_cell.angle_alpha   90.00
_cell.angle_beta   90.00
_cell.angle_gamma   90.00
#
_symmetry.space_group_name_H-M   'P 1'
#
loop_
_entity.id
_entity.type
_entity.pdbx_description
1 polymer ?
#
loop_
_entity_poly.entity_id
_entity_poly.type
_entity_poly.pdbx_seq_one_letter_code
_entity_poly.pdbx_strand_id
1 'polypeptide(L)'
;MLKKMSIKKIIVSTTAIILLLVIYLIPSNRKDIDLKNNSIEYNYNNVESTIYLVDSNDYVARTTIPTCKCEGVDLAKDLLEGLVVGGTKNNIIPNGFRSIIPPDVTIKDLKLQEGVLTINFSKELLDINEKDENKMLEAIIYTLTSIDGIDKVIIKVEGEVLNKLPNSKTNIPTVLNKSYGINKSYDLSNLNDILSYTTYYTSTYNDTKYYVPVTKYINSKDSDVVKIIIKELGSSPIYQTNLMSYLNAN
;
A
#
# COMPACT_ATOMS: atom_id res chain seq x y z
N MET A 1 -31.65 35.16 -67.97
CA MET A 1 -30.32 35.80 -68.12
C MET A 1 -29.28 34.98 -67.34
N LEU A 2 -28.62 34.09 -68.02
CA LEU A 2 -27.48 33.32 -67.39
C LEU A 2 -26.25 34.22 -67.40
N LYS A 3 -25.86 34.65 -66.19
CA LYS A 3 -24.69 35.50 -65.98
C LYS A 3 -23.43 34.68 -66.33
N LYS A 4 -22.75 35.07 -67.45
CA LYS A 4 -21.53 34.41 -67.92
C LYS A 4 -20.46 34.42 -66.75
N MET A 5 -20.23 33.26 -66.10
CA MET A 5 -19.18 33.12 -65.10
C MET A 5 -17.82 33.24 -65.78
N SER A 6 -16.89 33.96 -65.18
CA SER A 6 -15.54 34.10 -65.74
C SER A 6 -14.83 32.72 -65.65
N ILE A 7 -14.06 32.41 -66.71
CA ILE A 7 -13.33 31.15 -66.85
C ILE A 7 -12.52 30.84 -65.64
N LYS A 8 -11.89 31.84 -64.94
CA LYS A 8 -11.16 31.69 -63.72
C LYS A 8 -11.97 31.09 -62.58
N LYS A 9 -13.27 31.50 -62.44
CA LYS A 9 -14.17 30.96 -61.41
C LYS A 9 -14.57 29.51 -61.70
N ILE A 10 -14.71 29.16 -62.98
CA ILE A 10 -15.02 27.80 -63.40
C ILE A 10 -13.82 26.88 -63.10
N ILE A 11 -12.60 27.31 -63.42
CA ILE A 11 -11.38 26.53 -63.11
C ILE A 11 -11.21 26.29 -61.60
N VAL A 12 -11.40 27.31 -60.77
CA VAL A 12 -11.32 27.18 -59.31
C VAL A 12 -12.37 26.24 -58.75
N SER A 13 -13.59 26.30 -59.28
CA SER A 13 -14.69 25.42 -58.84
C SER A 13 -14.44 23.96 -59.25
N THR A 14 -13.96 23.72 -60.47
CA THR A 14 -13.64 22.36 -60.94
C THR A 14 -12.46 21.74 -60.21
N THR A 15 -11.41 22.53 -59.89
CA THR A 15 -10.29 22.03 -59.07
C THR A 15 -10.70 21.67 -57.64
N ALA A 16 -11.59 22.47 -57.05
CA ALA A 16 -12.11 22.16 -55.70
C ALA A 16 -12.92 20.85 -55.67
N ILE A 17 -13.76 20.64 -56.72
CA ILE A 17 -14.55 19.41 -56.84
C ILE A 17 -13.65 18.19 -57.07
N ILE A 18 -12.61 18.30 -57.89
CA ILE A 18 -11.64 17.22 -58.11
C ILE A 18 -10.89 16.89 -56.83
N LEU A 19 -10.51 17.90 -56.05
CA LEU A 19 -9.80 17.71 -54.77
C LEU A 19 -10.67 16.99 -53.73
N LEU A 20 -11.95 17.33 -53.63
CA LEU A 20 -12.93 16.62 -52.81
C LEU A 20 -13.13 15.17 -53.28
N LEU A 21 -13.13 14.92 -54.58
CA LEU A 21 -13.29 13.60 -55.15
C LEU A 21 -12.05 12.73 -54.86
N VAL A 22 -10.87 13.30 -54.92
CA VAL A 22 -9.61 12.63 -54.54
C VAL A 22 -9.62 12.25 -53.04
N ILE A 23 -10.05 13.17 -52.15
CA ILE A 23 -10.17 12.90 -50.72
C ILE A 23 -11.21 11.80 -50.46
N TYR A 24 -12.28 11.74 -51.20
CA TYR A 24 -13.30 10.70 -51.09
C TYR A 24 -12.82 9.32 -51.58
N LEU A 25 -11.96 9.31 -52.60
CA LEU A 25 -11.38 8.08 -53.17
C LEU A 25 -10.14 7.57 -52.43
N ILE A 26 -9.57 8.37 -51.53
CA ILE A 26 -8.53 7.85 -50.62
C ILE A 26 -9.21 6.84 -49.69
N PRO A 27 -8.94 5.53 -49.82
CA PRO A 27 -9.48 4.58 -48.85
C PRO A 27 -9.00 5.02 -47.49
N SER A 28 -9.91 5.47 -46.62
CA SER A 28 -9.62 5.62 -45.23
C SER A 28 -9.35 4.19 -44.74
N ASN A 29 -8.10 3.80 -44.71
CA ASN A 29 -7.65 2.67 -43.86
C ASN A 29 -7.91 3.07 -42.41
N ARG A 30 -9.21 3.25 -42.07
CA ARG A 30 -9.59 2.94 -40.71
C ARG A 30 -9.27 1.45 -40.57
N LYS A 31 -8.08 1.15 -40.06
CA LYS A 31 -7.94 -0.05 -39.26
C LYS A 31 -9.10 0.08 -38.28
N ASP A 32 -10.15 -0.69 -38.47
CA ASP A 32 -11.07 -0.98 -37.39
C ASP A 32 -10.11 -1.36 -36.26
N ILE A 33 -9.94 -0.44 -35.31
CA ILE A 33 -9.39 -0.79 -34.01
C ILE A 33 -10.47 -1.75 -33.55
N ASP A 34 -10.20 -3.03 -33.79
CA ASP A 34 -10.92 -4.13 -33.19
C ASP A 34 -10.72 -3.84 -31.69
N LEU A 35 -11.66 -3.10 -31.12
CA LEU A 35 -11.92 -3.10 -29.71
C LEU A 35 -12.46 -4.51 -29.43
N LYS A 36 -11.69 -5.54 -29.79
CA LYS A 36 -11.74 -6.76 -29.02
C LYS A 36 -11.70 -6.23 -27.62
N ASN A 37 -12.85 -6.32 -26.96
CA ASN A 37 -12.91 -6.34 -25.54
C ASN A 37 -11.67 -7.10 -25.07
N ASN A 38 -10.58 -6.37 -24.81
CA ASN A 38 -9.70 -6.75 -23.76
C ASN A 38 -10.59 -6.57 -22.52
N SER A 39 -11.59 -7.47 -22.38
CA SER A 39 -11.94 -7.92 -21.07
C SER A 39 -10.59 -8.27 -20.52
N ILE A 40 -10.09 -7.40 -19.63
CA ILE A 40 -9.04 -7.78 -18.74
C ILE A 40 -9.62 -9.07 -18.16
N GLU A 41 -9.20 -10.21 -18.69
CA GLU A 41 -9.39 -11.48 -18.03
C GLU A 41 -8.71 -11.25 -16.69
N TYR A 42 -9.52 -10.86 -15.71
CA TYR A 42 -9.13 -10.99 -14.32
C TYR A 42 -8.87 -12.47 -14.16
N ASN A 43 -7.60 -12.81 -14.27
CA ASN A 43 -7.14 -14.15 -14.04
C ASN A 43 -7.50 -14.42 -12.58
N TYR A 44 -8.62 -15.13 -12.34
CA TYR A 44 -9.13 -15.54 -11.03
C TYR A 44 -8.16 -16.47 -10.27
N ASN A 45 -6.92 -16.52 -10.70
CA ASN A 45 -5.80 -17.17 -10.02
C ASN A 45 -5.09 -16.26 -9.00
N ASN A 46 -5.57 -15.04 -8.77
CA ASN A 46 -5.02 -14.17 -7.75
C ASN A 46 -5.51 -14.64 -6.37
N VAL A 47 -4.57 -14.88 -5.49
CA VAL A 47 -4.83 -15.11 -4.07
C VAL A 47 -4.82 -13.76 -3.37
N GLU A 48 -5.77 -13.52 -2.47
CA GLU A 48 -5.71 -12.33 -1.63
C GLU A 48 -4.74 -12.55 -0.48
N SER A 49 -3.79 -11.64 -0.32
CA SER A 49 -2.81 -11.67 0.76
C SER A 49 -2.91 -10.44 1.64
N THR A 50 -2.61 -10.65 2.92
CA THR A 50 -2.63 -9.58 3.91
C THR A 50 -1.49 -8.60 3.68
N ILE A 51 -1.83 -7.31 3.67
CA ILE A 51 -0.90 -6.18 3.61
C ILE A 51 -1.29 -5.14 4.66
N TYR A 52 -0.31 -4.40 5.15
CA TYR A 52 -0.52 -3.30 6.08
C TYR A 52 -0.19 -1.98 5.38
N LEU A 53 -1.19 -1.13 5.21
CA LEU A 53 -1.13 0.14 4.50
C LEU A 53 -1.54 1.28 5.43
N VAL A 54 -1.22 2.51 5.07
CA VAL A 54 -1.67 3.68 5.83
C VAL A 54 -3.09 4.04 5.39
N ASP A 55 -4.00 4.14 6.35
CA ASP A 55 -5.39 4.50 6.11
C ASP A 55 -5.61 6.02 6.03
N SER A 56 -6.83 6.44 5.72
CA SER A 56 -7.22 7.86 5.64
C SER A 56 -7.14 8.61 6.97
N ASN A 57 -7.07 7.89 8.11
CA ASN A 57 -6.89 8.44 9.45
C ASN A 57 -5.43 8.42 9.91
N ASP A 58 -4.51 8.10 9.00
CA ASP A 58 -3.07 8.05 9.22
C ASP A 58 -2.57 6.92 10.14
N TYR A 59 -3.35 5.83 10.26
CA TYR A 59 -2.96 4.59 10.93
C TYR A 59 -2.44 3.57 9.94
N VAL A 60 -1.49 2.73 10.39
CA VAL A 60 -1.10 1.52 9.66
C VAL A 60 -2.17 0.46 9.92
N ALA A 61 -2.96 0.14 8.91
CA ALA A 61 -4.14 -0.71 9.03
C ALA A 61 -4.03 -1.95 8.13
N ARG A 62 -4.68 -3.04 8.58
CA ARG A 62 -4.69 -4.32 7.89
C ARG A 62 -5.74 -4.31 6.78
N THR A 63 -5.32 -4.68 5.58
CA THR A 63 -6.19 -4.93 4.42
C THR A 63 -5.69 -6.11 3.60
N THR A 64 -6.31 -6.41 2.48
CA THR A 64 -5.85 -7.42 1.52
C THR A 64 -5.69 -6.82 0.14
N ILE A 65 -4.76 -7.38 -0.64
CA ILE A 65 -4.60 -7.08 -2.06
C ILE A 65 -4.44 -8.37 -2.86
N PRO A 66 -4.81 -8.39 -4.14
CA PRO A 66 -4.51 -9.49 -5.04
C PRO A 66 -2.98 -9.66 -5.20
N THR A 67 -2.51 -10.89 -5.03
CA THR A 67 -1.09 -11.25 -5.17
C THR A 67 -0.92 -12.43 -6.11
N CYS A 68 0.34 -12.70 -6.50
CA CYS A 68 0.66 -13.94 -7.19
C CYS A 68 0.27 -15.16 -6.34
N LYS A 69 0.02 -16.29 -7.00
CA LYS A 69 -0.07 -17.59 -6.32
C LYS A 69 1.34 -18.10 -5.99
N CYS A 70 2.00 -17.43 -5.08
CA CYS A 70 3.39 -17.67 -4.68
C CYS A 70 3.52 -17.65 -3.15
N GLU A 71 4.67 -18.07 -2.64
CA GLU A 71 4.93 -18.22 -1.21
C GLU A 71 6.32 -17.67 -0.87
N GLY A 72 6.61 -17.51 0.41
CA GLY A 72 7.93 -17.15 0.91
C GLY A 72 8.47 -15.85 0.31
N VAL A 73 9.66 -15.91 -0.30
CA VAL A 73 10.37 -14.74 -0.83
C VAL A 73 9.62 -14.07 -1.99
N ASP A 74 9.00 -14.85 -2.87
CA ASP A 74 8.28 -14.30 -4.02
C ASP A 74 7.02 -13.55 -3.58
N LEU A 75 6.28 -14.08 -2.60
CA LEU A 75 5.14 -13.39 -2.00
C LEU A 75 5.59 -12.14 -1.25
N ALA A 76 6.71 -12.22 -0.52
CA ALA A 76 7.28 -11.07 0.18
C ALA A 76 7.64 -9.94 -0.80
N LYS A 77 8.24 -10.26 -1.94
CA LYS A 77 8.54 -9.30 -2.99
C LYS A 77 7.27 -8.66 -3.54
N ASP A 78 6.28 -9.48 -3.86
CA ASP A 78 4.99 -9.04 -4.43
C ASP A 78 4.25 -8.08 -3.49
N LEU A 79 4.25 -8.36 -2.17
CA LEU A 79 3.66 -7.48 -1.15
C LEU A 79 4.47 -6.20 -0.92
N LEU A 80 5.81 -6.28 -0.93
CA LEU A 80 6.66 -5.09 -0.81
C LEU A 80 6.45 -4.11 -1.97
N GLU A 81 6.23 -4.60 -3.19
CA GLU A 81 5.87 -3.75 -4.34
C GLU A 81 4.53 -3.01 -4.10
N GLY A 82 3.59 -3.61 -3.36
CA GLY A 82 2.36 -2.97 -2.93
C GLY A 82 2.56 -1.85 -1.90
N LEU A 83 3.67 -1.87 -1.15
CA LEU A 83 4.00 -0.82 -0.19
C LEU A 83 4.69 0.39 -0.83
N VAL A 84 5.19 0.29 -2.09
CA VAL A 84 5.88 1.39 -2.78
C VAL A 84 4.89 2.38 -3.38
N VAL A 85 5.06 3.66 -3.06
CA VAL A 85 4.21 4.74 -3.59
C VAL A 85 4.39 4.86 -5.11
N GLY A 86 3.28 4.81 -5.86
CA GLY A 86 3.32 4.87 -7.32
C GLY A 86 3.94 3.64 -7.99
N GLY A 87 4.19 2.56 -7.23
CA GLY A 87 4.73 1.31 -7.75
C GLY A 87 3.75 0.54 -8.65
N THR A 88 4.17 -0.62 -9.12
CA THR A 88 3.43 -1.47 -10.08
C THR A 88 2.04 -1.89 -9.58
N LYS A 89 1.85 -1.93 -8.27
CA LYS A 89 0.61 -2.33 -7.59
C LYS A 89 -0.28 -1.17 -7.16
N ASN A 90 0.08 0.06 -7.49
CA ASN A 90 -0.66 1.25 -7.02
C ASN A 90 -2.15 1.25 -7.42
N ASN A 91 -2.48 0.66 -8.56
CA ASN A 91 -3.85 0.57 -9.10
C ASN A 91 -4.75 -0.47 -8.39
N ILE A 92 -4.18 -1.36 -7.58
CA ILE A 92 -4.91 -2.37 -6.81
C ILE A 92 -4.99 -2.06 -5.31
N ILE A 93 -4.37 -0.96 -4.87
CA ILE A 93 -4.49 -0.49 -3.49
C ILE A 93 -5.95 -0.10 -3.23
N PRO A 94 -6.59 -0.64 -2.17
CA PRO A 94 -7.98 -0.32 -1.85
C PRO A 94 -8.19 1.16 -1.56
N ASN A 95 -9.35 1.70 -1.93
CA ASN A 95 -9.72 3.07 -1.63
C ASN A 95 -9.67 3.32 -0.11
N GLY A 96 -9.15 4.50 0.27
CA GLY A 96 -8.96 4.85 1.68
C GLY A 96 -7.63 4.41 2.27
N PHE A 97 -6.79 3.74 1.47
CA PHE A 97 -5.43 3.33 1.85
C PHE A 97 -4.39 3.95 0.93
N ARG A 98 -3.17 4.09 1.45
CA ARG A 98 -2.00 4.53 0.68
C ARG A 98 -0.78 3.69 1.00
N SER A 99 0.06 3.48 0.00
CA SER A 99 1.40 2.94 0.15
C SER A 99 2.29 3.93 0.93
N ILE A 100 3.40 3.46 1.49
CA ILE A 100 4.22 4.26 2.44
C ILE A 100 5.71 4.25 2.10
N ILE A 101 6.22 3.24 1.42
CA ILE A 101 7.62 3.21 0.99
C ILE A 101 7.82 4.28 -0.09
N PRO A 102 8.86 5.13 0.00
CA PRO A 102 9.09 6.18 -0.97
C PRO A 102 9.08 5.68 -2.43
N PRO A 103 8.69 6.54 -3.39
CA PRO A 103 8.77 6.19 -4.81
C PRO A 103 10.23 5.91 -5.23
N ASP A 104 10.39 5.22 -6.35
CA ASP A 104 11.70 4.86 -6.93
C ASP A 104 12.56 3.91 -6.07
N VAL A 105 12.08 3.48 -4.90
CA VAL A 105 12.73 2.43 -4.11
C VAL A 105 12.74 1.13 -4.89
N THR A 106 13.92 0.52 -4.99
CA THR A 106 14.09 -0.80 -5.58
C THR A 106 14.55 -1.81 -4.54
N ILE A 107 14.05 -3.03 -4.66
CA ILE A 107 14.48 -4.17 -3.84
C ILE A 107 15.68 -4.79 -4.57
N LYS A 108 16.88 -4.62 -3.99
CA LYS A 108 18.13 -5.12 -4.55
C LYS A 108 18.36 -6.61 -4.30
N ASP A 109 17.95 -7.07 -3.10
CA ASP A 109 18.09 -8.47 -2.69
C ASP A 109 17.06 -8.85 -1.63
N LEU A 110 16.61 -10.11 -1.67
CA LEU A 110 15.72 -10.72 -0.69
C LEU A 110 16.25 -12.12 -0.35
N LYS A 111 16.44 -12.39 0.93
CA LYS A 111 16.95 -13.68 1.38
C LYS A 111 16.21 -14.13 2.63
N LEU A 112 15.56 -15.29 2.55
CA LEU A 112 14.90 -15.94 3.69
C LEU A 112 15.79 -17.07 4.21
N GLN A 113 16.07 -17.03 5.50
CA GLN A 113 16.84 -18.08 6.18
C GLN A 113 16.34 -18.24 7.63
N GLU A 114 15.93 -19.44 8.00
CA GLU A 114 15.49 -19.79 9.37
C GLU A 114 14.42 -18.82 9.91
N GLY A 115 13.41 -18.47 9.09
CA GLY A 115 12.34 -17.55 9.47
C GLY A 115 12.74 -16.06 9.51
N VAL A 116 13.99 -15.72 9.14
CA VAL A 116 14.47 -14.34 9.06
C VAL A 116 14.55 -13.91 7.60
N LEU A 117 13.74 -12.94 7.21
CA LEU A 117 13.80 -12.32 5.90
C LEU A 117 14.74 -11.10 5.94
N THR A 118 15.85 -11.18 5.22
CA THR A 118 16.75 -10.04 4.99
C THR A 118 16.39 -9.37 3.69
N ILE A 119 16.15 -8.05 3.74
CA ILE A 119 15.78 -7.23 2.59
C ILE A 119 16.86 -6.18 2.40
N ASN A 120 17.34 -6.02 1.16
CA ASN A 120 18.25 -4.95 0.81
C ASN A 120 17.57 -3.98 -0.16
N PHE A 121 17.31 -2.78 0.30
CA PHE A 121 16.72 -1.70 -0.49
C PHE A 121 17.78 -0.79 -1.08
N SER A 122 17.40 -0.06 -2.12
CA SER A 122 18.18 1.05 -2.63
C SER A 122 18.11 2.27 -1.70
N LYS A 123 18.99 3.25 -1.91
CA LYS A 123 19.16 4.43 -1.05
C LYS A 123 17.91 5.29 -0.95
N GLU A 124 17.03 5.25 -1.94
CA GLU A 124 15.77 6.01 -2.00
C GLU A 124 14.84 5.68 -0.82
N LEU A 125 15.03 4.54 -0.12
CA LEU A 125 14.32 4.25 1.12
C LEU A 125 14.54 5.34 2.19
N LEU A 126 15.69 6.00 2.17
CA LEU A 126 16.04 7.04 3.12
C LEU A 126 15.35 8.38 2.86
N ASP A 127 14.69 8.54 1.70
CA ASP A 127 13.96 9.75 1.31
C ASP A 127 12.56 9.85 1.96
N ILE A 128 12.29 9.01 2.93
CA ILE A 128 11.05 9.00 3.73
C ILE A 128 10.95 10.27 4.58
N ASN A 129 9.74 10.82 4.74
CA ASN A 129 9.50 11.91 5.68
C ASN A 129 9.59 11.43 7.14
N GLU A 130 10.06 12.28 8.04
CA GLU A 130 10.23 11.97 9.48
C GLU A 130 8.94 11.42 10.12
N LYS A 131 7.79 12.04 9.83
CA LYS A 131 6.48 11.61 10.35
C LYS A 131 6.04 10.21 9.92
N ASP A 132 6.58 9.72 8.80
CA ASP A 132 6.20 8.45 8.19
C ASP A 132 7.24 7.33 8.43
N GLU A 133 8.42 7.63 8.99
CA GLU A 133 9.51 6.67 9.23
C GLU A 133 9.06 5.43 10.03
N ASN A 134 8.40 5.66 11.17
CA ASN A 134 7.91 4.57 12.01
C ASN A 134 6.80 3.78 11.33
N LYS A 135 5.86 4.46 10.67
CA LYS A 135 4.78 3.79 9.93
C LYS A 135 5.29 2.93 8.79
N MET A 136 6.36 3.38 8.09
CA MET A 136 7.01 2.57 7.06
C MET A 136 7.57 1.28 7.64
N LEU A 137 8.30 1.34 8.76
CA LEU A 137 8.80 0.14 9.42
C LEU A 137 7.66 -0.76 9.89
N GLU A 138 6.64 -0.20 10.53
CA GLU A 138 5.46 -0.93 11.00
C GLU A 138 4.76 -1.65 9.83
N ALA A 139 4.54 -0.96 8.70
CA ALA A 139 3.94 -1.53 7.51
C ALA A 139 4.78 -2.68 6.93
N ILE A 140 6.10 -2.50 6.80
CA ILE A 140 7.02 -3.54 6.31
C ILE A 140 7.00 -4.75 7.26
N ILE A 141 7.19 -4.54 8.56
CA ILE A 141 7.28 -5.61 9.55
C ILE A 141 5.99 -6.43 9.58
N TYR A 142 4.84 -5.76 9.74
CA TYR A 142 3.56 -6.45 9.89
C TYR A 142 3.09 -7.12 8.61
N THR A 143 3.39 -6.56 7.45
CA THR A 143 3.11 -7.20 6.15
C THR A 143 3.93 -8.47 6.00
N LEU A 144 5.23 -8.39 6.16
CA LEU A 144 6.12 -9.52 5.91
C LEU A 144 5.98 -10.64 6.95
N THR A 145 5.81 -10.28 8.23
CA THR A 145 5.58 -11.27 9.28
C THR A 145 4.15 -11.81 9.32
N SER A 146 3.29 -11.43 8.37
CA SER A 146 2.01 -12.10 8.11
C SER A 146 2.12 -13.27 7.11
N ILE A 147 3.28 -13.40 6.46
CA ILE A 147 3.58 -14.52 5.54
C ILE A 147 4.06 -15.71 6.35
N ASP A 148 3.50 -16.88 6.08
CA ASP A 148 3.91 -18.12 6.74
C ASP A 148 5.40 -18.40 6.52
N GLY A 149 6.10 -18.73 7.62
CA GLY A 149 7.53 -18.99 7.61
C GLY A 149 8.41 -17.73 7.69
N ILE A 150 7.84 -16.53 7.85
CA ILE A 150 8.60 -15.30 8.10
C ILE A 150 8.24 -14.73 9.47
N ASP A 151 9.16 -14.91 10.43
CA ASP A 151 8.97 -14.46 11.82
C ASP A 151 9.63 -13.11 12.09
N LYS A 152 10.72 -12.82 11.37
CA LYS A 152 11.60 -11.68 11.62
C LYS A 152 12.08 -11.07 10.32
N VAL A 153 12.41 -9.78 10.37
CA VAL A 153 12.88 -9.01 9.22
C VAL A 153 14.17 -8.27 9.59
N ILE A 154 15.14 -8.29 8.69
CA ILE A 154 16.33 -7.42 8.73
C ILE A 154 16.28 -6.51 7.52
N ILE A 155 16.30 -5.20 7.76
CA ILE A 155 16.28 -4.19 6.70
C ILE A 155 17.69 -3.68 6.46
N LYS A 156 18.11 -3.70 5.21
CA LYS A 156 19.37 -3.13 4.74
C LYS A 156 19.09 -2.05 3.70
N VAL A 157 19.96 -1.08 3.65
CA VAL A 157 19.99 -0.05 2.59
C VAL A 157 21.40 -0.02 2.02
N GLU A 158 21.52 -0.23 0.72
CA GLU A 158 22.82 -0.32 0.02
C GLU A 158 23.79 -1.36 0.64
N GLY A 159 23.22 -2.44 1.21
CA GLY A 159 23.99 -3.50 1.87
C GLY A 159 24.23 -3.30 3.37
N GLU A 160 24.06 -2.08 3.89
CA GLU A 160 24.25 -1.76 5.29
C GLU A 160 22.95 -1.93 6.10
N VAL A 161 23.04 -2.49 7.31
CA VAL A 161 21.87 -2.67 8.19
C VAL A 161 21.33 -1.33 8.64
N LEU A 162 20.03 -1.13 8.45
CA LEU A 162 19.32 0.06 8.93
C LEU A 162 19.11 -0.08 10.44
N ASN A 163 19.94 0.55 11.23
CA ASN A 163 19.89 0.54 12.70
C ASN A 163 19.47 1.87 13.32
N LYS A 164 19.18 2.86 12.46
CA LYS A 164 18.64 4.17 12.84
C LYS A 164 17.68 4.67 11.78
N LEU A 165 16.63 5.33 12.23
CA LEU A 165 15.73 6.04 11.31
C LEU A 165 16.45 7.20 10.63
N PRO A 166 16.19 7.47 9.33
CA PRO A 166 17.01 8.40 8.55
C PRO A 166 16.91 9.86 9.01
N ASN A 167 15.76 10.34 9.48
CA ASN A 167 15.54 11.74 9.89
C ASN A 167 15.58 11.89 11.41
N SER A 168 14.73 11.19 12.15
CA SER A 168 14.66 11.28 13.62
C SER A 168 15.91 10.76 14.33
N LYS A 169 16.77 9.99 13.63
CA LYS A 169 17.97 9.32 14.19
C LYS A 169 17.67 8.36 15.35
N THR A 170 16.41 8.01 15.53
CA THR A 170 15.98 7.04 16.53
C THR A 170 16.59 5.67 16.25
N ASN A 171 17.20 5.06 17.26
CA ASN A 171 17.75 3.71 17.14
C ASN A 171 16.64 2.68 16.97
N ILE A 172 16.84 1.74 16.08
CA ILE A 172 15.95 0.61 15.84
C ILE A 172 16.70 -0.72 16.00
N PRO A 173 16.03 -1.79 16.43
CA PRO A 173 16.65 -3.10 16.51
C PRO A 173 17.13 -3.59 15.13
N THR A 174 18.26 -4.27 15.10
CA THR A 174 18.78 -4.91 13.87
C THR A 174 17.82 -5.96 13.32
N VAL A 175 17.17 -6.72 14.22
CA VAL A 175 16.19 -7.75 13.89
C VAL A 175 14.83 -7.27 14.35
N LEU A 176 13.92 -7.11 13.41
CA LEU A 176 12.58 -6.58 13.63
C LEU A 176 11.55 -7.71 13.57
N ASN A 177 10.54 -7.64 14.41
CA ASN A 177 9.38 -8.52 14.43
C ASN A 177 8.16 -7.78 14.99
N LYS A 178 7.03 -8.46 15.17
CA LYS A 178 5.81 -7.83 15.71
C LYS A 178 5.96 -7.19 17.10
N SER A 179 7.00 -7.54 17.88
CA SER A 179 7.27 -6.86 19.16
C SER A 179 7.76 -5.41 18.99
N TYR A 180 8.13 -5.00 17.77
CA TYR A 180 8.38 -3.60 17.45
C TYR A 180 7.15 -2.71 17.75
N GLY A 181 5.96 -3.31 17.70
CA GLY A 181 4.69 -2.62 17.87
C GLY A 181 4.21 -1.93 16.60
N ILE A 182 2.95 -1.52 16.60
CA ILE A 182 2.26 -0.84 15.49
C ILE A 182 1.27 0.19 16.04
N ASN A 183 1.19 1.38 15.45
CA ASN A 183 0.33 2.46 15.93
C ASN A 183 0.44 2.65 17.45
N LYS A 184 1.65 2.80 17.93
CA LYS A 184 1.99 2.72 19.35
C LYS A 184 1.27 3.77 20.20
N SER A 185 0.67 3.33 21.29
CA SER A 185 -0.01 4.18 22.27
C SER A 185 0.59 3.93 23.65
N TYR A 186 0.95 5.00 24.33
CA TYR A 186 1.61 4.95 25.64
C TYR A 186 0.69 5.54 26.70
N ASP A 187 0.30 4.71 27.66
CA ASP A 187 -0.44 5.10 28.86
C ASP A 187 0.39 4.68 30.10
N LEU A 188 1.50 5.40 30.28
CA LEU A 188 2.50 5.12 31.27
C LEU A 188 2.58 6.25 32.30
N SER A 189 2.41 5.90 33.57
CA SER A 189 2.65 6.81 34.70
C SER A 189 4.09 6.75 35.21
N ASN A 190 4.81 5.66 34.93
CA ASN A 190 6.20 5.45 35.32
C ASN A 190 6.86 4.39 34.41
N LEU A 191 8.15 4.11 34.63
CA LEU A 191 8.90 3.14 33.82
C LEU A 191 8.96 1.73 34.43
N ASN A 192 8.17 1.44 35.49
CA ASN A 192 8.12 0.13 36.10
C ASN A 192 6.89 -0.65 35.65
N ASP A 193 6.97 -1.98 35.69
CA ASP A 193 5.85 -2.88 35.41
C ASP A 193 5.16 -2.56 34.07
N ILE A 194 5.97 -2.27 33.03
CA ILE A 194 5.45 -1.97 31.69
C ILE A 194 5.02 -3.28 31.03
N LEU A 195 3.75 -3.35 30.70
CA LEU A 195 3.16 -4.40 29.88
C LEU A 195 2.83 -3.84 28.51
N SER A 196 3.16 -4.58 27.44
CA SER A 196 2.75 -4.24 26.08
C SER A 196 1.91 -5.36 25.46
N TYR A 197 0.87 -4.96 24.71
CA TYR A 197 0.04 -5.89 23.96
C TYR A 197 -0.51 -5.19 22.71
N THR A 198 -0.79 -5.99 21.67
CA THR A 198 -1.44 -5.49 20.45
C THR A 198 -2.87 -5.97 20.39
N THR A 199 -3.81 -5.05 20.21
CA THR A 199 -5.22 -5.34 20.00
C THR A 199 -5.71 -4.72 18.70
N TYR A 200 -6.83 -5.24 18.17
CA TYR A 200 -7.38 -4.79 16.91
C TYR A 200 -8.67 -4.02 17.14
N TYR A 201 -8.69 -2.80 16.66
CA TYR A 201 -9.88 -1.95 16.58
C TYR A 201 -10.44 -2.01 15.16
N THR A 202 -11.64 -1.49 14.98
CA THR A 202 -12.26 -1.30 13.67
C THR A 202 -12.28 0.17 13.30
N SER A 203 -12.11 0.44 12.02
CA SER A 203 -12.34 1.73 11.38
C SER A 203 -13.18 1.51 10.13
N THR A 204 -13.71 2.59 9.55
CA THR A 204 -14.60 2.49 8.38
C THR A 204 -14.20 3.54 7.35
N TYR A 205 -14.19 3.13 6.09
CA TYR A 205 -14.05 4.03 4.95
C TYR A 205 -15.12 3.67 3.91
N ASN A 206 -15.98 4.62 3.53
CA ASN A 206 -17.10 4.40 2.59
C ASN A 206 -17.90 3.11 2.90
N ASP A 207 -18.36 2.97 4.15
CA ASP A 207 -19.11 1.82 4.68
C ASP A 207 -18.35 0.48 4.71
N THR A 208 -17.10 0.44 4.28
CA THR A 208 -16.24 -0.75 4.38
C THR A 208 -15.46 -0.72 5.69
N LYS A 209 -15.70 -1.74 6.54
CA LYS A 209 -14.98 -1.91 7.81
C LYS A 209 -13.64 -2.60 7.57
N TYR A 210 -12.62 -2.14 8.29
CA TYR A 210 -11.30 -2.76 8.30
C TYR A 210 -10.69 -2.73 9.72
N TYR A 211 -9.60 -3.47 9.92
CA TYR A 211 -8.96 -3.61 11.22
C TYR A 211 -7.72 -2.75 11.34
N VAL A 212 -7.62 -2.03 12.46
CA VAL A 212 -6.47 -1.22 12.83
C VAL A 212 -5.83 -1.82 14.07
N PRO A 213 -4.66 -2.43 13.98
CA PRO A 213 -3.91 -2.91 15.12
C PRO A 213 -3.32 -1.72 15.89
N VAL A 214 -3.36 -1.79 17.22
CA VAL A 214 -2.74 -0.79 18.11
C VAL A 214 -1.96 -1.52 19.18
N THR A 215 -0.68 -1.23 19.30
CA THR A 215 0.15 -1.70 20.40
C THR A 215 0.09 -0.69 21.53
N LYS A 216 -0.45 -1.12 22.66
CA LYS A 216 -0.53 -0.31 23.89
C LYS A 216 0.60 -0.69 24.85
N TYR A 217 1.14 0.32 25.51
CA TYR A 217 2.10 0.21 26.60
C TYR A 217 1.44 0.80 27.85
N ILE A 218 1.22 -0.02 28.87
CA ILE A 218 0.55 0.36 30.12
C ILE A 218 1.39 -0.07 31.33
N ASN A 219 1.17 0.56 32.48
CA ASN A 219 1.66 0.01 33.74
C ASN A 219 0.65 -1.02 34.27
N SER A 220 1.07 -2.26 34.44
CA SER A 220 0.24 -3.33 34.99
C SER A 220 1.06 -4.33 35.78
N LYS A 221 0.59 -4.66 36.99
CA LYS A 221 1.08 -5.78 37.79
C LYS A 221 0.35 -7.10 37.48
N ASP A 222 -0.77 -7.01 36.77
CA ASP A 222 -1.53 -8.18 36.34
C ASP A 222 -0.83 -8.78 35.11
N SER A 223 -0.52 -10.05 35.16
CA SER A 223 0.13 -10.79 34.05
C SER A 223 -0.90 -11.42 33.10
N ASP A 224 -2.19 -11.36 33.40
CA ASP A 224 -3.25 -11.88 32.53
C ASP A 224 -3.58 -10.87 31.42
N VAL A 225 -2.78 -10.91 30.36
CA VAL A 225 -2.90 -10.05 29.18
C VAL A 225 -4.28 -10.20 28.53
N VAL A 226 -4.85 -11.41 28.49
CA VAL A 226 -6.14 -11.66 27.84
C VAL A 226 -7.25 -10.93 28.57
N LYS A 227 -7.27 -10.99 29.90
CA LYS A 227 -8.21 -10.27 30.75
C LYS A 227 -8.11 -8.75 30.56
N ILE A 228 -6.88 -8.23 30.47
CA ILE A 228 -6.63 -6.81 30.21
C ILE A 228 -7.21 -6.40 28.87
N ILE A 229 -6.93 -7.16 27.81
CA ILE A 229 -7.45 -6.88 26.46
C ILE A 229 -8.98 -6.91 26.43
N ILE A 230 -9.62 -7.92 27.04
CA ILE A 230 -11.08 -8.03 27.08
C ILE A 230 -11.69 -6.83 27.81
N LYS A 231 -11.11 -6.44 28.94
CA LYS A 231 -11.54 -5.26 29.69
C LYS A 231 -11.41 -3.98 28.86
N GLU A 232 -10.30 -3.84 28.17
CA GLU A 232 -10.02 -2.69 27.30
C GLU A 232 -11.02 -2.60 26.14
N LEU A 233 -11.23 -3.70 25.43
CA LEU A 233 -12.18 -3.76 24.31
C LEU A 233 -13.65 -3.62 24.79
N GLY A 234 -13.95 -3.99 26.03
CA GLY A 234 -15.29 -3.83 26.65
C GLY A 234 -15.56 -2.42 27.19
N SER A 235 -14.53 -1.62 27.45
CA SER A 235 -14.69 -0.36 28.18
C SER A 235 -14.90 0.88 27.31
N SER A 236 -14.96 0.78 25.94
CA SER A 236 -15.44 1.87 25.14
C SER A 236 -14.55 2.55 24.12
N PRO A 237 -15.11 3.39 23.21
CA PRO A 237 -14.33 3.99 22.14
C PRO A 237 -13.16 4.79 22.73
N ILE A 238 -12.05 4.75 22.05
CA ILE A 238 -10.95 5.67 22.30
C ILE A 238 -11.47 7.06 21.88
N TYR A 239 -12.00 7.84 22.81
CA TYR A 239 -12.71 9.11 22.59
C TYR A 239 -11.95 10.16 21.78
N GLN A 240 -10.67 9.93 21.49
CA GLN A 240 -9.81 10.84 20.74
C GLN A 240 -9.46 10.30 19.34
N THR A 241 -10.00 9.15 18.93
CA THR A 241 -9.67 8.51 17.67
C THR A 241 -10.95 8.04 16.96
N ASN A 242 -10.87 7.86 15.64
CA ASN A 242 -11.95 7.25 14.84
C ASN A 242 -11.99 5.71 14.96
N LEU A 243 -11.31 5.14 15.97
CA LEU A 243 -11.22 3.70 16.18
C LEU A 243 -12.34 3.23 17.10
N MET A 244 -12.99 2.15 16.72
CA MET A 244 -14.10 1.53 17.47
C MET A 244 -13.70 0.14 17.95
N SER A 245 -14.11 -0.21 19.18
CA SER A 245 -13.99 -1.58 19.62
C SER A 245 -15.03 -2.46 18.93
N TYR A 246 -14.61 -3.64 18.49
CA TYR A 246 -15.54 -4.62 17.93
C TYR A 246 -16.56 -5.16 18.96
N LEU A 247 -16.18 -5.22 20.25
CA LEU A 247 -17.06 -5.70 21.32
C LEU A 247 -18.15 -4.69 21.72
N ASN A 248 -17.98 -3.42 21.37
CA ASN A 248 -18.93 -2.34 21.67
C ASN A 248 -19.69 -1.83 20.43
N ALA A 249 -19.67 -2.58 19.34
CA ALA A 249 -20.33 -2.24 18.08
C ALA A 249 -21.85 -2.55 18.08
N ASN A 250 -22.53 -2.44 19.23
CA ASN A 250 -23.99 -2.56 19.37
C ASN A 250 -24.61 -1.19 19.58
#